data_34ed7d0c95a1d333e5efc550caf25b25
#
_entry.id   34ed7d0c95a1d333e5efc550caf25b25
#
_cell.length_a   1.000
_cell.length_b   1.000
_cell.length_c   1.000
_cell.angle_alpha   90.00
_cell.angle_beta   90.00
_cell.angle_gamma   90.00
#
_symmetry.space_group_name_H-M   'P 1'
#
loop_
_entity.id
_entity.type
_entity.pdbx_description
1 polymer ?
#
loop_
_entity_poly.entity_id
_entity_poly.type
_entity_poly.pdbx_seq_one_letter_code
_entity_poly.pdbx_strand_id
1 'polypeptide(L)'
;VAMSGGTYSLLCPSVTNIKLTGTLSRGVAAKDVILEVLRILTVKGGVGKVMEYTGPGVKTLSVPERATIANMGAELGATTSVFPADENARAFMRAQGREQDYVEMLPAADATYDETIEIDLSSLTPLVALPHMPDNVRTVEETGEIKADQVCIGSCTNSSYLDMMRVAKILKGKTVHPDVSLVIAPGSRQVLGMLAKNGALNDMIQAGARVAETACGFCIGMGQSPRTNAVSLRTNNRNFFGRSGTKSAGIYLVSCETAAASALSGVLTDPRALDTDLTVDMPETFLYNDNLIIMPAEAGNDAEVVRGPNIQPFPQADALADTLTGKALLKMEDNITTDHIMPSDSKLLPFRSNIPKLSEYCLTPVDETFPARAKAAGGGFLIAGHNYGQGSSREHAALVPLYLKIRGVIAKSFARIHKDNLINNGILPLTFKDEADYDRFDVDDEIELADIRKLVAGGVTTVPVKNLTKGFACETELVLSPRQQGMILAGGLINKIKSEQ
;
A
#
# COMPACT_ATOMS: atom_id res chain seq x y z
N VAL A 1 -5.10 -2.84 -16.05
CA VAL A 1 -5.90 -4.07 -16.10
C VAL A 1 -7.32 -3.78 -15.67
N ALA A 2 -7.58 -3.29 -14.45
CA ALA A 2 -8.95 -3.05 -13.96
C ALA A 2 -9.77 -2.13 -14.91
N MET A 3 -9.18 -1.02 -15.35
CA MET A 3 -9.85 -0.07 -16.25
C MET A 3 -10.08 -0.61 -17.66
N SER A 4 -9.28 -1.58 -18.11
CA SER A 4 -9.42 -2.22 -19.42
C SER A 4 -10.28 -3.48 -19.41
N GLY A 5 -10.78 -3.91 -18.25
CA GLY A 5 -11.51 -5.17 -18.10
C GLY A 5 -10.67 -6.43 -18.33
N GLY A 6 -9.35 -6.31 -18.38
CA GLY A 6 -8.46 -7.43 -18.64
C GLY A 6 -8.27 -8.34 -17.44
N THR A 7 -7.80 -9.57 -17.69
CA THR A 7 -7.44 -10.55 -16.65
C THR A 7 -6.19 -10.12 -15.90
N TYR A 8 -6.21 -10.23 -14.57
CA TYR A 8 -5.04 -10.10 -13.73
C TYR A 8 -4.58 -11.49 -13.29
N SER A 9 -3.37 -11.87 -13.67
CA SER A 9 -2.80 -13.18 -13.34
C SER A 9 -1.82 -13.05 -12.18
N LEU A 10 -1.96 -13.91 -11.18
CA LEU A 10 -1.03 -14.02 -10.05
C LEU A 10 -0.71 -15.49 -9.79
N LEU A 11 0.38 -15.74 -9.09
CA LEU A 11 0.66 -17.07 -8.59
C LEU A 11 -0.48 -17.46 -7.63
N CYS A 12 -1.01 -18.68 -7.79
CA CYS A 12 -2.09 -19.16 -6.92
C CYS A 12 -1.62 -19.11 -5.46
N PRO A 13 -2.26 -18.30 -4.60
CA PRO A 13 -1.87 -18.22 -3.20
C PRO A 13 -2.38 -19.43 -2.43
N SER A 14 -1.68 -19.81 -1.36
CA SER A 14 -2.23 -20.70 -0.35
C SER A 14 -3.27 -19.97 0.51
N VAL A 15 -4.13 -20.72 1.20
CA VAL A 15 -5.20 -20.16 2.04
C VAL A 15 -4.96 -20.50 3.50
N THR A 16 -4.77 -19.47 4.32
CA THR A 16 -4.70 -19.59 5.78
C THR A 16 -6.07 -19.25 6.38
N ASN A 17 -6.67 -20.19 7.08
CA ASN A 17 -7.88 -19.98 7.85
C ASN A 17 -7.54 -19.32 9.20
N ILE A 18 -8.09 -18.15 9.46
CA ILE A 18 -8.08 -17.50 10.78
C ILE A 18 -9.44 -17.77 11.42
N LYS A 19 -9.50 -18.83 12.23
CA LYS A 19 -10.74 -19.27 12.88
C LYS A 19 -10.96 -18.47 14.16
N LEU A 20 -11.99 -17.62 14.16
CA LEU A 20 -12.37 -16.80 15.31
C LEU A 20 -13.44 -17.50 16.14
N THR A 21 -13.22 -17.56 17.44
CA THR A 21 -14.19 -18.08 18.44
C THR A 21 -14.47 -17.01 19.48
N GLY A 22 -15.49 -17.20 20.30
CA GLY A 22 -15.85 -16.26 21.37
C GLY A 22 -16.34 -14.89 20.86
N THR A 23 -16.23 -13.89 21.70
CA THR A 23 -16.70 -12.50 21.48
C THR A 23 -15.74 -11.52 22.11
N LEU A 24 -15.48 -10.39 21.47
CA LEU A 24 -14.63 -9.33 22.04
C LEU A 24 -15.19 -8.83 23.36
N SER A 25 -14.34 -8.75 24.37
CA SER A 25 -14.69 -8.16 25.66
C SER A 25 -14.74 -6.62 25.57
N ARG A 26 -15.36 -5.97 26.55
CA ARG A 26 -15.44 -4.51 26.63
C ARG A 26 -14.04 -3.89 26.58
N GLY A 27 -13.85 -2.90 25.73
CA GLY A 27 -12.57 -2.18 25.56
C GLY A 27 -11.57 -2.89 24.63
N VAL A 28 -11.84 -4.12 24.21
CA VAL A 28 -11.07 -4.81 23.17
C VAL A 28 -11.73 -4.58 21.81
N ALA A 29 -10.95 -4.28 20.80
CA ALA A 29 -11.43 -3.87 19.49
C ALA A 29 -10.94 -4.80 18.36
N ALA A 30 -11.56 -4.68 17.20
CA ALA A 30 -11.12 -5.39 15.99
C ALA A 30 -9.66 -5.11 15.61
N LYS A 31 -9.13 -3.95 16.00
CA LYS A 31 -7.71 -3.62 15.86
C LYS A 31 -6.81 -4.59 16.64
N ASP A 32 -7.24 -5.00 17.85
CA ASP A 32 -6.49 -5.94 18.67
C ASP A 32 -6.45 -7.33 18.03
N VAL A 33 -7.52 -7.73 17.32
CA VAL A 33 -7.55 -8.99 16.55
C VAL A 33 -6.45 -9.03 15.50
N ILE A 34 -6.35 -8.00 14.66
CA ILE A 34 -5.32 -7.98 13.60
C ILE A 34 -3.92 -7.75 14.17
N LEU A 35 -3.77 -7.04 15.27
CA LEU A 35 -2.49 -6.95 15.99
C LEU A 35 -2.06 -8.32 16.51
N GLU A 36 -2.99 -9.13 17.02
CA GLU A 36 -2.69 -10.52 17.44
C GLU A 36 -2.27 -11.39 16.25
N VAL A 37 -2.96 -11.29 15.12
CA VAL A 37 -2.55 -11.99 13.89
C VAL A 37 -1.14 -11.58 13.46
N LEU A 38 -0.80 -10.28 13.53
CA LEU A 38 0.55 -9.77 13.25
C LEU A 38 1.58 -10.28 14.26
N ARG A 39 1.21 -10.41 15.55
CA ARG A 39 2.07 -10.98 16.57
C ARG A 39 2.42 -12.44 16.29
N ILE A 40 1.46 -13.22 15.76
CA ILE A 40 1.62 -14.65 15.44
C ILE A 40 2.40 -14.82 14.14
N LEU A 41 2.00 -14.12 13.06
CA LEU A 41 2.47 -14.36 11.69
C LEU A 41 3.63 -13.44 11.27
N THR A 42 3.84 -12.32 11.95
CA THR A 42 4.74 -11.24 11.58
C THR A 42 4.38 -10.55 10.26
N VAL A 43 5.13 -9.54 9.85
CA VAL A 43 4.92 -8.79 8.59
C VAL A 43 5.22 -9.60 7.31
N LYS A 44 5.69 -10.84 7.42
CA LYS A 44 6.03 -11.71 6.28
C LYS A 44 5.17 -12.96 6.19
N GLY A 45 4.42 -13.29 7.25
CA GLY A 45 3.69 -14.55 7.34
C GLY A 45 2.52 -14.70 6.37
N GLY A 46 2.03 -13.59 5.81
CA GLY A 46 0.96 -13.57 4.81
C GLY A 46 1.43 -13.54 3.35
N VAL A 47 2.75 -13.49 3.09
CA VAL A 47 3.26 -13.40 1.72
C VAL A 47 2.89 -14.63 0.91
N GLY A 48 2.22 -14.42 -0.23
CA GLY A 48 1.71 -15.50 -1.08
C GLY A 48 0.50 -16.24 -0.50
N LYS A 49 -0.17 -15.69 0.51
CA LYS A 49 -1.34 -16.29 1.16
C LYS A 49 -2.58 -15.40 1.04
N VAL A 50 -3.75 -16.02 1.11
CA VAL A 50 -5.05 -15.41 1.38
C VAL A 50 -5.41 -15.71 2.83
N MET A 51 -5.80 -14.68 3.59
CA MET A 51 -6.32 -14.85 4.94
C MET A 51 -7.83 -14.96 4.89
N GLU A 52 -8.40 -16.14 5.15
CA GLU A 52 -9.85 -16.34 5.23
C GLU A 52 -10.28 -16.43 6.70
N TYR A 53 -11.15 -15.52 7.10
CA TYR A 53 -11.66 -15.45 8.47
C TYR A 53 -12.95 -16.25 8.60
N THR A 54 -12.95 -17.22 9.49
CA THR A 54 -14.08 -18.15 9.71
C THR A 54 -14.41 -18.30 11.19
N GLY A 55 -15.32 -19.21 11.50
CA GLY A 55 -15.70 -19.55 12.87
C GLY A 55 -16.83 -18.69 13.43
N PRO A 56 -17.38 -19.08 14.60
CA PRO A 56 -18.54 -18.42 15.20
C PRO A 56 -18.27 -16.97 15.64
N GLY A 57 -17.02 -16.64 15.99
CA GLY A 57 -16.63 -15.31 16.39
C GLY A 57 -16.79 -14.26 15.27
N VAL A 58 -16.72 -14.67 14.00
CA VAL A 58 -16.94 -13.75 12.87
C VAL A 58 -18.34 -13.14 12.91
N LYS A 59 -19.36 -13.90 13.35
CA LYS A 59 -20.75 -13.42 13.44
C LYS A 59 -20.92 -12.32 14.50
N THR A 60 -19.99 -12.17 15.42
CA THR A 60 -20.04 -11.13 16.47
C THR A 60 -19.41 -9.82 15.99
N LEU A 61 -18.72 -9.82 14.85
CA LEU A 61 -18.05 -8.67 14.27
C LEU A 61 -18.94 -7.99 13.21
N SER A 62 -19.15 -6.70 13.34
CA SER A 62 -19.79 -5.86 12.32
C SER A 62 -18.90 -5.70 11.09
N VAL A 63 -19.48 -5.28 9.95
CA VAL A 63 -18.71 -5.02 8.72
C VAL A 63 -17.58 -4.02 8.93
N PRO A 64 -17.74 -2.88 9.62
CA PRO A 64 -16.63 -1.97 9.91
C PRO A 64 -15.49 -2.63 10.69
N GLU A 65 -15.79 -3.50 11.65
CA GLU A 65 -14.78 -4.24 12.42
C GLU A 65 -14.03 -5.25 11.53
N ARG A 66 -14.74 -5.98 10.66
CA ARG A 66 -14.11 -6.85 9.64
C ARG A 66 -13.24 -6.06 8.68
N ALA A 67 -13.69 -4.87 8.27
CA ALA A 67 -12.93 -3.97 7.41
C ALA A 67 -11.62 -3.49 8.07
N THR A 68 -11.62 -3.22 9.37
CA THR A 68 -10.41 -2.90 10.13
C THR A 68 -9.39 -4.04 10.06
N ILE A 69 -9.84 -5.28 10.29
CA ILE A 69 -8.99 -6.47 10.24
C ILE A 69 -8.43 -6.68 8.82
N ALA A 70 -9.30 -6.66 7.81
CA ALA A 70 -8.90 -6.88 6.42
C ALA A 70 -7.95 -5.78 5.89
N ASN A 71 -8.20 -4.52 6.26
CA ASN A 71 -7.37 -3.39 5.84
C ASN A 71 -5.93 -3.52 6.37
N MET A 72 -5.76 -3.85 7.66
CA MET A 72 -4.43 -4.04 8.24
C MET A 72 -3.80 -5.38 7.86
N GLY A 73 -4.56 -6.32 7.31
CA GLY A 73 -4.05 -7.57 6.72
C GLY A 73 -2.98 -7.35 5.64
N ALA A 74 -2.97 -6.18 5.00
CA ALA A 74 -1.90 -5.78 4.07
C ALA A 74 -0.51 -5.73 4.75
N GLU A 75 -0.44 -5.47 6.04
CA GLU A 75 0.82 -5.41 6.78
C GLU A 75 1.40 -6.80 7.10
N LEU A 76 0.61 -7.86 6.95
CA LEU A 76 1.09 -9.26 6.94
C LEU A 76 1.84 -9.61 5.64
N GLY A 77 1.77 -8.76 4.61
CA GLY A 77 2.17 -9.09 3.25
C GLY A 77 1.16 -10.00 2.53
N ALA A 78 -0.06 -10.16 3.05
CA ALA A 78 -1.11 -11.01 2.49
C ALA A 78 -1.54 -10.55 1.10
N THR A 79 -1.89 -11.50 0.25
CA THR A 79 -2.48 -11.24 -1.06
C THR A 79 -3.83 -10.56 -0.91
N THR A 80 -4.66 -11.06 0.01
CA THR A 80 -5.92 -10.46 0.43
C THR A 80 -6.39 -11.06 1.76
N SER A 81 -7.41 -10.42 2.35
CA SER A 81 -8.15 -10.94 3.51
C SER A 81 -9.63 -11.02 3.14
N VAL A 82 -10.29 -12.11 3.49
CA VAL A 82 -11.68 -12.41 3.11
C VAL A 82 -12.50 -12.72 4.35
N PHE A 83 -13.69 -12.14 4.43
CA PHE A 83 -14.73 -12.45 5.39
C PHE A 83 -15.98 -12.96 4.68
N PRO A 84 -16.79 -13.82 5.33
CA PRO A 84 -18.05 -14.26 4.74
C PRO A 84 -19.02 -13.09 4.58
N ALA A 85 -19.79 -13.12 3.49
CA ALA A 85 -20.94 -12.24 3.31
C ALA A 85 -22.17 -12.89 3.96
N ASP A 86 -22.35 -12.66 5.25
CA ASP A 86 -23.44 -13.17 6.10
C ASP A 86 -24.52 -12.10 6.35
N GLU A 87 -25.41 -12.34 7.30
CA GLU A 87 -26.50 -11.42 7.65
C GLU A 87 -25.98 -10.04 8.14
N ASN A 88 -24.78 -9.97 8.78
CA ASN A 88 -24.17 -8.68 9.15
C ASN A 88 -23.80 -7.87 7.89
N ALA A 89 -23.29 -8.53 6.86
CA ALA A 89 -23.00 -7.89 5.57
C ALA A 89 -24.30 -7.42 4.90
N ARG A 90 -25.38 -8.24 4.93
CA ARG A 90 -26.69 -7.85 4.40
C ARG A 90 -27.26 -6.64 5.13
N ALA A 91 -27.24 -6.64 6.45
CA ALA A 91 -27.74 -5.53 7.27
C ALA A 91 -26.96 -4.23 6.97
N PHE A 92 -25.63 -4.33 6.82
CA PHE A 92 -24.81 -3.17 6.46
C PHE A 92 -25.15 -2.64 5.06
N MET A 93 -25.31 -3.51 4.07
CA MET A 93 -25.71 -3.11 2.70
C MET A 93 -27.11 -2.49 2.68
N ARG A 94 -28.06 -3.03 3.48
CA ARG A 94 -29.38 -2.44 3.65
C ARG A 94 -29.29 -1.02 4.20
N ALA A 95 -28.49 -0.80 5.26
CA ALA A 95 -28.28 0.52 5.84
C ALA A 95 -27.64 1.52 4.85
N GLN A 96 -26.87 1.04 3.88
CA GLN A 96 -26.28 1.81 2.79
C GLN A 96 -27.21 1.96 1.56
N GLY A 97 -28.45 1.46 1.61
CA GLY A 97 -29.40 1.52 0.50
C GLY A 97 -29.05 0.57 -0.66
N ARG A 98 -28.27 -0.49 -0.40
CA ARG A 98 -27.75 -1.43 -1.41
C ARG A 98 -28.08 -2.88 -1.11
N GLU A 99 -29.16 -3.17 -0.40
CA GLU A 99 -29.54 -4.56 -0.06
C GLU A 99 -29.74 -5.44 -1.31
N GLN A 100 -30.20 -4.84 -2.42
CA GLN A 100 -30.38 -5.55 -3.69
C GLN A 100 -29.09 -6.12 -4.30
N ASP A 101 -27.94 -5.57 -3.90
CA ASP A 101 -26.62 -6.03 -4.37
C ASP A 101 -26.03 -7.13 -3.48
N TYR A 102 -26.73 -7.50 -2.39
CA TYR A 102 -26.26 -8.53 -1.47
C TYR A 102 -26.35 -9.92 -2.11
N VAL A 103 -25.23 -10.64 -2.03
CA VAL A 103 -25.16 -12.06 -2.35
C VAL A 103 -24.52 -12.77 -1.15
N GLU A 104 -25.19 -13.78 -0.63
CA GLU A 104 -24.62 -14.60 0.43
C GLU A 104 -23.40 -15.36 -0.08
N MET A 105 -22.28 -15.25 0.61
CA MET A 105 -21.04 -15.99 0.31
C MET A 105 -20.46 -16.52 1.61
N LEU A 106 -20.60 -17.80 1.82
CA LEU A 106 -20.11 -18.52 2.98
C LEU A 106 -19.06 -19.57 2.54
N PRO A 107 -18.10 -19.92 3.41
CA PRO A 107 -17.24 -21.07 3.14
C PRO A 107 -18.08 -22.34 2.95
N ALA A 108 -17.68 -23.20 2.02
CA ALA A 108 -18.29 -24.51 1.90
C ALA A 108 -18.10 -25.34 3.19
N ALA A 109 -19.05 -26.21 3.49
CA ALA A 109 -19.00 -27.00 4.73
C ALA A 109 -17.79 -27.96 4.77
N ASP A 110 -17.28 -28.34 3.61
CA ASP A 110 -16.12 -29.20 3.40
C ASP A 110 -14.86 -28.41 2.96
N ALA A 111 -14.85 -27.09 3.13
CA ALA A 111 -13.70 -26.26 2.80
C ALA A 111 -12.45 -26.74 3.51
N THR A 112 -11.35 -26.86 2.78
CA THR A 112 -10.02 -27.23 3.31
C THR A 112 -9.07 -26.05 3.19
N TYR A 113 -8.13 -25.97 4.12
CA TYR A 113 -7.17 -24.88 4.22
C TYR A 113 -5.77 -25.43 4.31
N ASP A 114 -4.79 -24.69 3.79
CA ASP A 114 -3.38 -25.05 3.91
C ASP A 114 -2.87 -24.92 5.35
N GLU A 115 -3.43 -23.97 6.10
CA GLU A 115 -3.09 -23.69 7.49
C GLU A 115 -4.32 -23.18 8.23
N THR A 116 -4.43 -23.49 9.53
CA THR A 116 -5.47 -22.92 10.40
C THR A 116 -4.87 -22.35 11.67
N ILE A 117 -5.21 -21.11 12.00
CA ILE A 117 -4.86 -20.41 13.23
C ILE A 117 -6.16 -20.10 13.96
N GLU A 118 -6.27 -20.54 15.20
CA GLU A 118 -7.45 -20.29 16.04
C GLU A 118 -7.19 -19.16 17.01
N ILE A 119 -8.11 -18.18 17.09
CA ILE A 119 -8.05 -17.05 18.01
C ILE A 119 -9.38 -16.97 18.75
N ASP A 120 -9.31 -17.09 20.08
CA ASP A 120 -10.45 -16.84 20.95
C ASP A 120 -10.54 -15.34 21.27
N LEU A 121 -11.53 -14.67 20.69
CA LEU A 121 -11.78 -13.23 20.89
C LEU A 121 -12.01 -12.88 22.37
N SER A 122 -12.52 -13.82 23.16
CA SER A 122 -12.81 -13.60 24.60
C SER A 122 -11.54 -13.54 25.45
N SER A 123 -10.44 -14.10 24.96
CA SER A 123 -9.15 -14.11 25.64
C SER A 123 -8.27 -12.90 25.31
N LEU A 124 -8.63 -12.13 24.27
CA LEU A 124 -7.85 -10.97 23.85
C LEU A 124 -7.91 -9.83 24.88
N THR A 125 -6.82 -9.14 25.01
CA THR A 125 -6.66 -7.90 25.78
C THR A 125 -6.23 -6.77 24.85
N PRO A 126 -6.35 -5.49 25.24
CA PRO A 126 -5.87 -4.38 24.43
C PRO A 126 -4.39 -4.51 24.11
N LEU A 127 -4.06 -4.39 22.83
CA LEU A 127 -2.73 -4.57 22.28
C LEU A 127 -2.15 -3.25 21.78
N VAL A 128 -0.84 -3.19 21.68
CA VAL A 128 -0.09 -2.08 21.11
C VAL A 128 1.06 -2.61 20.27
N ALA A 129 1.22 -2.09 19.05
CA ALA A 129 2.44 -2.30 18.29
C ALA A 129 3.46 -1.20 18.60
N LEU A 130 4.61 -1.60 19.12
CA LEU A 130 5.70 -0.69 19.50
C LEU A 130 6.48 -0.21 18.27
N PRO A 131 7.18 0.92 18.31
CA PRO A 131 8.07 1.35 17.25
C PRO A 131 9.17 0.29 16.97
N HIS A 132 9.59 0.05 15.71
CA HIS A 132 9.13 0.71 14.46
C HIS A 132 8.58 -0.34 13.49
N MET A 133 7.88 -1.33 13.99
CA MET A 133 7.32 -2.44 13.20
C MET A 133 5.90 -2.76 13.68
N PRO A 134 4.94 -3.00 12.77
CA PRO A 134 3.55 -3.28 13.14
C PRO A 134 3.37 -4.66 13.81
N ASP A 135 4.34 -5.56 13.71
CA ASP A 135 4.36 -6.88 14.36
C ASP A 135 5.11 -6.89 15.71
N ASN A 136 5.70 -5.76 16.13
CA ASN A 136 6.30 -5.64 17.46
C ASN A 136 5.20 -5.41 18.51
N VAL A 137 4.34 -6.38 18.66
CA VAL A 137 3.12 -6.29 19.47
C VAL A 137 3.33 -6.76 20.90
N ARG A 138 2.74 -6.02 21.86
CA ARG A 138 2.65 -6.34 23.30
C ARG A 138 1.23 -6.06 23.79
N THR A 139 0.87 -6.60 24.93
CA THR A 139 -0.31 -6.12 25.66
C THR A 139 -0.03 -4.73 26.23
N VAL A 140 -1.06 -3.90 26.38
CA VAL A 140 -0.91 -2.58 27.01
C VAL A 140 -0.38 -2.70 28.44
N GLU A 141 -0.76 -3.75 29.16
CA GLU A 141 -0.29 -4.02 30.52
C GLU A 141 1.22 -4.29 30.60
N GLU A 142 1.78 -4.96 29.57
CA GLU A 142 3.22 -5.32 29.56
C GLU A 142 4.15 -4.14 29.27
N THR A 143 3.64 -3.02 28.76
CA THR A 143 4.49 -1.90 28.31
C THR A 143 4.96 -0.98 29.43
N GLY A 144 4.33 -1.05 30.62
CA GLY A 144 4.55 -0.05 31.65
C GLY A 144 4.03 1.34 31.27
N GLU A 145 4.46 2.37 31.98
CA GLU A 145 4.04 3.75 31.73
C GLU A 145 4.71 4.33 30.48
N ILE A 146 3.92 4.66 29.47
CA ILE A 146 4.36 5.36 28.26
C ILE A 146 3.59 6.68 28.17
N LYS A 147 4.28 7.83 28.31
CA LYS A 147 3.70 9.17 28.16
C LYS A 147 3.37 9.45 26.70
N ALA A 148 2.17 9.94 26.43
CA ALA A 148 1.73 10.31 25.10
C ALA A 148 1.87 11.83 24.87
N ASP A 149 2.56 12.21 23.81
CA ASP A 149 2.64 13.61 23.36
C ASP A 149 1.58 13.93 22.29
N GLN A 150 1.21 12.92 21.52
CA GLN A 150 0.28 13.07 20.42
C GLN A 150 -0.59 11.81 20.27
N VAL A 151 -1.87 12.03 20.00
CA VAL A 151 -2.82 10.96 19.67
C VAL A 151 -3.48 11.29 18.34
N CYS A 152 -3.45 10.33 17.39
CA CYS A 152 -4.04 10.48 16.08
C CYS A 152 -5.04 9.35 15.84
N ILE A 153 -6.34 9.69 15.72
CA ILE A 153 -7.42 8.71 15.54
C ILE A 153 -8.05 8.89 14.16
N GLY A 154 -8.16 7.79 13.41
CA GLY A 154 -8.80 7.79 12.10
C GLY A 154 -7.94 7.20 10.99
N SER A 155 -7.96 7.83 9.82
CA SER A 155 -7.38 7.38 8.55
C SER A 155 -8.16 6.22 7.90
N CYS A 156 -7.53 5.38 7.04
CA CYS A 156 -8.24 4.33 6.30
C CYS A 156 -8.70 3.14 7.16
N THR A 157 -8.18 2.96 8.37
CA THR A 157 -8.38 1.73 9.16
C THR A 157 -9.42 1.90 10.26
N ASN A 158 -9.22 2.85 11.14
CA ASN A 158 -10.08 3.05 12.33
C ASN A 158 -10.75 4.42 12.28
N SER A 159 -11.71 4.56 11.40
CA SER A 159 -12.41 5.83 11.15
C SER A 159 -13.87 5.64 10.70
N SER A 160 -14.39 4.43 10.86
CA SER A 160 -15.79 4.12 10.59
C SER A 160 -16.71 4.93 11.51
N TYR A 161 -18.01 4.97 11.18
CA TYR A 161 -19.00 5.55 12.08
C TYR A 161 -18.97 4.91 13.47
N LEU A 162 -18.84 3.59 13.54
CA LEU A 162 -18.74 2.84 14.79
C LEU A 162 -17.52 3.29 15.63
N ASP A 163 -16.34 3.34 15.01
CA ASP A 163 -15.10 3.79 15.68
C ASP A 163 -15.24 5.20 16.22
N MET A 164 -15.73 6.12 15.40
CA MET A 164 -15.87 7.53 15.76
C MET A 164 -16.91 7.73 16.87
N MET A 165 -17.99 6.97 16.87
CA MET A 165 -19.00 7.03 17.94
C MET A 165 -18.45 6.52 19.27
N ARG A 166 -17.65 5.44 19.27
CA ARG A 166 -16.94 4.96 20.48
C ARG A 166 -15.99 6.03 21.01
N VAL A 167 -15.20 6.64 20.13
CA VAL A 167 -14.32 7.77 20.50
C VAL A 167 -15.12 8.94 21.10
N ALA A 168 -16.21 9.34 20.47
CA ALA A 168 -17.05 10.41 20.98
C ALA A 168 -17.63 10.09 22.36
N LYS A 169 -18.09 8.84 22.59
CA LYS A 169 -18.59 8.41 23.90
C LYS A 169 -17.50 8.47 24.98
N ILE A 170 -16.27 8.08 24.67
CA ILE A 170 -15.13 8.14 25.61
C ILE A 170 -14.80 9.59 25.96
N LEU A 171 -14.82 10.49 24.98
CA LEU A 171 -14.43 11.90 25.13
C LEU A 171 -15.55 12.79 25.70
N LYS A 172 -16.81 12.39 25.59
CA LYS A 172 -17.98 13.18 25.97
C LYS A 172 -17.90 13.73 27.39
N GLY A 173 -18.00 15.06 27.53
CA GLY A 173 -17.98 15.75 28.83
C GLY A 173 -16.61 15.71 29.54
N LYS A 174 -15.55 15.29 28.85
CA LYS A 174 -14.18 15.22 29.38
C LYS A 174 -13.27 16.15 28.59
N THR A 175 -12.04 16.35 29.09
CA THR A 175 -11.03 17.19 28.44
C THR A 175 -9.77 16.35 28.21
N VAL A 176 -9.20 16.49 27.03
CA VAL A 176 -7.91 15.87 26.66
C VAL A 176 -6.81 16.40 27.59
N HIS A 177 -5.88 15.53 27.97
CA HIS A 177 -4.74 15.89 28.82
C HIS A 177 -3.96 17.08 28.22
N PRO A 178 -3.57 18.09 29.02
CA PRO A 178 -2.96 19.32 28.50
C PRO A 178 -1.67 19.10 27.70
N ASP A 179 -0.93 18.03 27.98
CA ASP A 179 0.32 17.71 27.26
C ASP A 179 0.09 16.90 25.98
N VAL A 180 -1.16 16.53 25.66
CA VAL A 180 -1.50 15.70 24.50
C VAL A 180 -2.13 16.53 23.38
N SER A 181 -1.56 16.42 22.19
CA SER A 181 -2.20 16.92 20.96
C SER A 181 -3.09 15.82 20.35
N LEU A 182 -4.41 15.97 20.42
CA LEU A 182 -5.36 15.04 19.82
C LEU A 182 -5.82 15.52 18.45
N VAL A 183 -5.71 14.63 17.42
CA VAL A 183 -6.32 14.84 16.11
C VAL A 183 -7.22 13.66 15.73
N ILE A 184 -8.35 13.97 15.10
CA ILE A 184 -9.34 13.00 14.63
C ILE A 184 -9.60 13.24 13.13
N ALA A 185 -9.58 12.18 12.33
CA ALA A 185 -9.91 12.21 10.91
C ALA A 185 -10.99 11.15 10.60
N PRO A 186 -12.28 11.55 10.47
CA PRO A 186 -13.35 10.64 10.06
C PRO A 186 -13.08 10.02 8.69
N GLY A 187 -13.52 8.78 8.45
CA GLY A 187 -13.15 7.98 7.27
C GLY A 187 -13.79 8.44 5.95
N SER A 188 -14.87 9.23 6.02
CA SER A 188 -15.57 9.73 4.84
C SER A 188 -16.40 10.97 5.18
N ARG A 189 -16.82 11.69 4.14
CA ARG A 189 -17.81 12.78 4.28
C ARG A 189 -19.14 12.28 4.86
N GLN A 190 -19.54 11.06 4.53
CA GLN A 190 -20.73 10.42 5.09
C GLN A 190 -20.59 10.31 6.61
N VAL A 191 -19.50 9.73 7.10
CA VAL A 191 -19.22 9.60 8.54
C VAL A 191 -19.18 10.97 9.20
N LEU A 192 -18.42 11.93 8.64
CA LEU A 192 -18.34 13.30 9.19
C LEU A 192 -19.71 13.95 9.27
N GLY A 193 -20.54 13.84 8.24
CA GLY A 193 -21.90 14.39 8.21
C GLY A 193 -22.82 13.75 9.26
N MET A 194 -22.72 12.44 9.47
CA MET A 194 -23.48 11.73 10.49
C MET A 194 -23.09 12.15 11.92
N LEU A 195 -21.77 12.27 12.17
CA LEU A 195 -21.25 12.77 13.45
C LEU A 195 -21.65 14.22 13.73
N ALA A 196 -21.68 15.06 12.70
CA ALA A 196 -22.18 16.44 12.83
C ALA A 196 -23.67 16.46 13.15
N LYS A 197 -24.47 15.62 12.49
CA LYS A 197 -25.94 15.57 12.67
C LYS A 197 -26.34 15.07 14.05
N ASN A 198 -25.61 14.09 14.63
CA ASN A 198 -25.97 13.52 15.93
C ASN A 198 -25.26 14.19 17.13
N GLY A 199 -24.41 15.19 16.89
CA GLY A 199 -23.69 15.93 17.92
C GLY A 199 -22.37 15.30 18.39
N ALA A 200 -22.04 14.08 17.97
CA ALA A 200 -20.80 13.42 18.37
C ALA A 200 -19.55 14.21 17.95
N LEU A 201 -19.58 14.87 16.80
CA LEU A 201 -18.49 15.75 16.35
C LEU A 201 -18.27 16.91 17.33
N ASN A 202 -19.35 17.52 17.84
CA ASN A 202 -19.25 18.56 18.84
C ASN A 202 -18.65 18.05 20.15
N ASP A 203 -19.07 16.88 20.63
CA ASP A 203 -18.52 16.28 21.85
C ASP A 203 -16.98 16.08 21.73
N MET A 204 -16.48 15.63 20.58
CA MET A 204 -15.05 15.49 20.31
C MET A 204 -14.31 16.83 20.28
N ILE A 205 -14.90 17.86 19.65
CA ILE A 205 -14.32 19.22 19.59
C ILE A 205 -14.27 19.83 21.00
N GLN A 206 -15.33 19.70 21.78
CA GLN A 206 -15.39 20.23 23.15
C GLN A 206 -14.35 19.54 24.06
N ALA A 207 -14.02 18.28 23.81
CA ALA A 207 -12.95 17.58 24.52
C ALA A 207 -11.55 18.11 24.17
N GLY A 208 -11.39 18.89 23.10
CA GLY A 208 -10.12 19.45 22.66
C GLY A 208 -9.53 18.78 21.42
N ALA A 209 -10.30 17.97 20.69
CA ALA A 209 -9.83 17.34 19.47
C ALA A 209 -9.77 18.34 18.30
N ARG A 210 -8.66 18.32 17.55
CA ARG A 210 -8.58 18.90 16.21
C ARG A 210 -9.24 17.93 15.22
N VAL A 211 -10.20 18.41 14.43
CA VAL A 211 -10.79 17.64 13.35
C VAL A 211 -10.00 17.91 12.06
N ALA A 212 -9.46 16.86 11.47
CA ALA A 212 -8.74 16.90 10.21
C ALA A 212 -9.65 16.46 9.05
N GLU A 213 -9.18 16.71 7.83
CA GLU A 213 -9.83 16.25 6.61
C GLU A 213 -9.93 14.72 6.56
N THR A 214 -10.93 14.23 5.81
CA THR A 214 -11.12 12.79 5.56
C THR A 214 -10.08 12.25 4.57
N ALA A 215 -8.83 12.21 4.98
CA ALA A 215 -7.69 11.84 4.16
C ALA A 215 -6.61 11.10 4.97
N CYS A 216 -5.63 10.54 4.25
CA CYS A 216 -4.46 9.88 4.85
C CYS A 216 -3.44 10.84 5.50
N GLY A 217 -3.69 12.14 5.56
CA GLY A 217 -2.77 13.22 5.93
C GLY A 217 -1.77 12.86 7.04
N PHE A 218 -2.24 12.74 8.27
CA PHE A 218 -1.35 12.52 9.41
C PHE A 218 -0.63 11.14 9.39
N CYS A 219 -1.16 10.13 8.69
CA CYS A 219 -0.50 8.82 8.57
C CYS A 219 0.93 8.94 8.02
N ILE A 220 1.15 9.90 7.11
CA ILE A 220 2.47 10.20 6.53
C ILE A 220 3.04 11.52 7.05
N GLY A 221 2.51 12.07 8.13
CA GLY A 221 2.99 13.30 8.74
C GLY A 221 2.50 14.60 8.10
N MET A 222 1.59 14.55 7.13
CA MET A 222 1.03 15.74 6.50
C MET A 222 0.02 16.43 7.43
N GLY A 223 0.29 17.71 7.73
CA GLY A 223 -0.56 18.54 8.59
C GLY A 223 -0.55 18.18 10.07
N GLN A 224 0.08 17.08 10.48
CA GLN A 224 0.15 16.62 11.87
C GLN A 224 1.37 15.70 12.09
N SER A 225 2.58 16.19 11.84
CA SER A 225 3.82 15.49 12.22
C SER A 225 4.01 15.51 13.73
N PRO A 226 4.56 14.46 14.33
CA PRO A 226 4.97 14.49 15.73
C PRO A 226 6.21 15.38 15.91
N ARG A 227 6.38 15.99 17.08
CA ARG A 227 7.61 16.71 17.42
C ARG A 227 8.81 15.77 17.55
N THR A 228 10.01 16.33 17.59
CA THR A 228 11.25 15.57 17.84
C THR A 228 11.15 14.78 19.14
N ASN A 229 11.51 13.49 19.08
CA ASN A 229 11.46 12.52 20.19
C ASN A 229 10.07 12.31 20.82
N ALA A 230 9.00 12.70 20.12
CA ALA A 230 7.65 12.51 20.62
C ALA A 230 7.21 11.03 20.60
N VAL A 231 6.36 10.69 21.54
CA VAL A 231 5.52 9.48 21.53
C VAL A 231 4.19 9.82 20.91
N SER A 232 3.87 9.18 19.77
CA SER A 232 2.61 9.35 19.06
C SER A 232 1.82 8.04 19.00
N LEU A 233 0.67 8.02 19.67
CA LEU A 233 -0.25 6.88 19.64
C LEU A 233 -1.21 7.05 18.45
N ARG A 234 -1.33 6.04 17.60
CA ARG A 234 -2.07 6.15 16.35
C ARG A 234 -2.92 4.92 16.04
N THR A 235 -4.04 5.15 15.40
CA THR A 235 -4.91 4.06 14.93
C THR A 235 -4.61 3.66 13.47
N ASN A 236 -3.52 4.14 12.90
CA ASN A 236 -3.04 3.80 11.57
C ASN A 236 -2.54 2.33 11.50
N ASN A 237 -2.13 1.90 10.29
CA ASN A 237 -1.57 0.56 10.08
C ASN A 237 -0.05 0.49 10.19
N ARG A 238 0.66 1.61 10.02
CA ARG A 238 2.11 1.65 9.81
C ARG A 238 2.81 2.56 10.79
N ASN A 239 3.88 2.03 11.39
CA ASN A 239 4.73 2.74 12.35
C ASN A 239 6.22 2.64 12.02
N PHE A 240 6.57 2.39 10.75
CA PHE A 240 7.96 2.31 10.30
C PHE A 240 8.74 3.58 10.66
N PHE A 241 10.04 3.44 10.83
CA PHE A 241 10.94 4.54 11.16
C PHE A 241 10.76 5.73 10.22
N GLY A 242 10.53 6.92 10.77
CA GLY A 242 10.31 8.14 10.00
C GLY A 242 8.99 8.23 9.21
N ARG A 243 8.14 7.22 9.26
CA ARG A 243 6.89 7.13 8.48
C ARG A 243 5.99 8.36 8.62
N SER A 244 5.89 8.91 9.82
CA SER A 244 4.98 10.03 10.12
C SER A 244 5.67 11.41 10.08
N GLY A 245 6.79 11.52 9.38
CA GLY A 245 7.52 12.77 9.13
C GLY A 245 8.77 12.90 9.98
N THR A 246 8.66 12.92 11.30
CA THR A 246 9.80 13.11 12.21
C THR A 246 10.48 11.78 12.52
N LYS A 247 11.74 11.62 12.12
CA LYS A 247 12.50 10.36 12.24
C LYS A 247 12.68 9.88 13.68
N SER A 248 12.91 10.80 14.62
CA SER A 248 13.16 10.48 16.04
C SER A 248 11.90 10.20 16.85
N ALA A 249 10.70 10.35 16.27
CA ALA A 249 9.46 10.10 16.97
C ALA A 249 9.10 8.59 17.02
N GLY A 250 8.70 8.13 18.19
CA GLY A 250 8.16 6.78 18.39
C GLY A 250 6.68 6.71 18.00
N ILE A 251 6.36 5.92 16.99
CA ILE A 251 4.97 5.72 16.53
C ILE A 251 4.48 4.38 17.04
N TYR A 252 3.39 4.42 17.82
CA TYR A 252 2.73 3.25 18.41
C TYR A 252 1.37 3.04 17.74
N LEU A 253 1.01 1.80 17.42
CA LEU A 253 -0.29 1.49 16.83
C LEU A 253 -1.20 0.88 17.88
N VAL A 254 -2.38 1.47 18.04
CA VAL A 254 -3.39 1.09 19.04
C VAL A 254 -4.80 1.14 18.47
N SER A 255 -5.78 0.59 19.20
CA SER A 255 -7.20 0.74 18.88
C SER A 255 -7.69 2.17 19.12
N CYS A 256 -8.89 2.50 18.60
CA CYS A 256 -9.54 3.78 18.85
C CYS A 256 -9.83 3.99 20.34
N GLU A 257 -10.23 2.93 21.01
CA GLU A 257 -10.58 2.92 22.43
C GLU A 257 -9.34 3.21 23.27
N THR A 258 -8.23 2.51 22.99
CA THR A 258 -6.93 2.74 23.67
C THR A 258 -6.41 4.15 23.40
N ALA A 259 -6.52 4.63 22.14
CA ALA A 259 -6.08 5.97 21.76
C ALA A 259 -6.87 7.06 22.49
N ALA A 260 -8.21 6.95 22.53
CA ALA A 260 -9.06 7.93 23.19
C ALA A 260 -8.87 7.92 24.72
N ALA A 261 -8.74 6.75 25.34
CA ALA A 261 -8.41 6.63 26.77
C ALA A 261 -7.08 7.30 27.10
N SER A 262 -6.08 7.04 26.28
CA SER A 262 -4.73 7.61 26.45
C SER A 262 -4.68 9.12 26.21
N ALA A 263 -5.54 9.64 25.32
CA ALA A 263 -5.66 11.09 25.12
C ALA A 263 -6.17 11.81 26.37
N LEU A 264 -7.03 11.17 27.15
CA LEU A 264 -7.56 11.73 28.40
C LEU A 264 -6.57 11.65 29.56
N SER A 265 -5.84 10.56 29.67
CA SER A 265 -4.90 10.31 30.79
C SER A 265 -3.51 10.91 30.59
N GLY A 266 -3.09 11.16 29.35
CA GLY A 266 -1.72 11.57 29.00
C GLY A 266 -0.70 10.45 28.95
N VAL A 267 -1.13 9.19 29.18
CA VAL A 267 -0.30 7.99 29.12
C VAL A 267 -1.01 6.87 28.35
N LEU A 268 -0.26 5.91 27.81
CA LEU A 268 -0.85 4.72 27.22
C LEU A 268 -1.73 3.99 28.26
N THR A 269 -3.02 3.93 27.98
CA THR A 269 -4.03 3.49 28.96
C THR A 269 -4.88 2.35 28.43
N ASP A 270 -5.07 1.33 29.25
CA ASP A 270 -5.99 0.24 28.98
C ASP A 270 -7.45 0.75 29.01
N PRO A 271 -8.18 0.69 27.90
CA PRO A 271 -9.54 1.23 27.83
C PRO A 271 -10.55 0.40 28.66
N ARG A 272 -10.21 -0.80 29.12
CA ARG A 272 -11.06 -1.62 30.01
C ARG A 272 -11.29 -0.94 31.37
N ALA A 273 -10.37 -0.06 31.79
CA ALA A 273 -10.48 0.71 33.02
C ALA A 273 -11.50 1.87 32.94
N LEU A 274 -12.00 2.20 31.72
CA LEU A 274 -12.98 3.26 31.56
C LEU A 274 -14.35 2.80 32.05
N ASP A 275 -15.06 3.67 32.80
CA ASP A 275 -16.46 3.47 33.16
C ASP A 275 -17.39 4.12 32.11
N THR A 276 -17.23 3.71 30.85
CA THR A 276 -18.00 4.25 29.71
C THR A 276 -18.65 3.11 28.96
N ASP A 277 -19.95 3.17 28.72
CA ASP A 277 -20.62 2.25 27.82
C ASP A 277 -20.18 2.51 26.38
N LEU A 278 -19.51 1.55 25.76
CA LEU A 278 -18.99 1.61 24.39
C LEU A 278 -19.94 1.01 23.35
N THR A 279 -21.12 0.57 23.76
CA THR A 279 -22.15 0.07 22.85
C THR A 279 -22.61 1.19 21.94
N VAL A 280 -22.67 0.95 20.64
CA VAL A 280 -23.13 1.92 19.64
C VAL A 280 -24.30 1.34 18.87
N ASP A 281 -25.42 2.02 18.93
CA ASP A 281 -26.57 1.70 18.10
C ASP A 281 -26.27 2.16 16.66
N MET A 282 -26.13 1.19 15.76
CA MET A 282 -25.91 1.48 14.35
C MET A 282 -27.21 2.01 13.72
N PRO A 283 -27.14 3.05 12.89
CA PRO A 283 -28.31 3.59 12.24
C PRO A 283 -28.90 2.59 11.23
N GLU A 284 -30.24 2.55 11.16
CA GLU A 284 -30.94 1.74 10.14
C GLU A 284 -30.67 2.23 8.73
N THR A 285 -30.36 3.51 8.56
CA THR A 285 -30.02 4.13 7.27
C THR A 285 -28.87 5.11 7.46
N PHE A 286 -27.84 4.95 6.65
CA PHE A 286 -26.74 5.89 6.59
C PHE A 286 -27.10 7.13 5.81
N LEU A 287 -26.51 8.28 6.19
CA LEU A 287 -26.68 9.52 5.45
C LEU A 287 -26.07 9.35 4.05
N TYR A 288 -26.91 9.45 3.03
CA TYR A 288 -26.48 9.38 1.64
C TYR A 288 -26.49 10.79 1.02
N ASN A 289 -25.38 11.21 0.44
CA ASN A 289 -25.24 12.47 -0.27
C ASN A 289 -24.18 12.33 -1.36
N ASP A 290 -24.61 12.30 -2.60
CA ASP A 290 -23.79 12.13 -3.81
C ASP A 290 -23.56 13.44 -4.59
N ASN A 291 -23.92 14.60 -4.02
CA ASN A 291 -23.85 15.90 -4.68
C ASN A 291 -22.48 16.26 -5.29
N LEU A 292 -21.40 15.60 -4.84
CA LEU A 292 -20.05 15.79 -5.36
C LEU A 292 -19.57 14.61 -6.21
N ILE A 293 -20.44 13.63 -6.49
CA ILE A 293 -20.13 12.55 -7.40
C ILE A 293 -20.50 13.01 -8.81
N ILE A 294 -19.50 13.09 -9.67
CA ILE A 294 -19.72 13.35 -11.09
C ILE A 294 -20.02 12.00 -11.73
N MET A 295 -21.28 11.81 -12.12
CA MET A 295 -21.71 10.58 -12.78
C MET A 295 -21.06 10.47 -14.15
N PRO A 296 -20.79 9.23 -14.65
CA PRO A 296 -20.34 9.02 -16.02
C PRO A 296 -21.32 9.68 -17.00
N ALA A 297 -20.79 10.26 -18.07
CA ALA A 297 -21.61 10.73 -19.17
C ALA A 297 -22.37 9.56 -19.81
N GLU A 298 -23.54 9.84 -20.42
CA GLU A 298 -24.24 8.84 -21.22
C GLU A 298 -23.35 8.30 -22.36
N ALA A 299 -23.57 7.03 -22.72
CA ALA A 299 -22.76 6.36 -23.73
C ALA A 299 -22.73 7.13 -25.06
N GLY A 300 -21.57 7.17 -25.71
CA GLY A 300 -21.35 7.86 -26.98
C GLY A 300 -20.97 9.33 -26.86
N ASN A 301 -20.58 9.76 -25.69
CA ASN A 301 -20.12 11.13 -25.48
C ASN A 301 -18.63 11.28 -25.86
N ASP A 302 -18.35 12.18 -26.82
CA ASP A 302 -16.99 12.58 -27.22
C ASP A 302 -16.40 13.60 -26.21
N ALA A 303 -16.32 13.20 -24.93
CA ALA A 303 -15.78 14.05 -23.89
C ALA A 303 -14.30 14.39 -24.16
N GLU A 304 -14.00 15.67 -24.24
CA GLU A 304 -12.62 16.14 -24.35
C GLU A 304 -11.87 15.89 -23.04
N VAL A 305 -10.66 15.32 -23.14
CA VAL A 305 -9.78 15.13 -22.00
C VAL A 305 -9.09 16.44 -21.65
N VAL A 306 -9.62 17.16 -20.66
CA VAL A 306 -9.01 18.39 -20.16
C VAL A 306 -7.85 18.06 -19.23
N ARG A 307 -6.65 18.52 -19.58
CA ARG A 307 -5.44 18.34 -18.76
C ARG A 307 -5.04 19.64 -18.08
N GLY A 308 -4.77 19.56 -16.79
CA GLY A 308 -4.13 20.68 -16.09
C GLY A 308 -2.67 20.90 -16.54
N PRO A 309 -2.03 22.00 -16.13
CA PRO A 309 -0.70 22.40 -16.64
C PRO A 309 0.40 21.40 -16.34
N ASN A 310 0.26 20.64 -15.26
CA ASN A 310 1.24 19.62 -14.83
C ASN A 310 0.88 18.20 -15.30
N ILE A 311 -0.17 18.02 -16.08
CA ILE A 311 -0.58 16.72 -16.61
C ILE A 311 -0.09 16.61 -18.05
N GLN A 312 0.93 15.78 -18.29
CA GLN A 312 1.50 15.53 -19.60
C GLN A 312 1.06 14.17 -20.15
N PRO A 313 1.10 13.97 -21.48
CA PRO A 313 0.81 12.67 -22.07
C PRO A 313 1.65 11.55 -21.43
N PHE A 314 1.03 10.39 -21.23
CA PHE A 314 1.69 9.21 -20.69
C PHE A 314 2.75 8.70 -21.70
N PRO A 315 4.00 8.46 -21.27
CA PRO A 315 5.04 7.95 -22.15
C PRO A 315 4.73 6.51 -22.58
N GLN A 316 4.99 6.22 -23.83
CA GLN A 316 4.82 4.90 -24.42
C GLN A 316 6.12 4.49 -25.10
N ALA A 317 6.50 3.19 -24.97
CA ALA A 317 7.59 2.64 -25.75
C ALA A 317 7.11 2.25 -27.15
N ASP A 318 8.03 2.22 -28.09
CA ASP A 318 7.82 1.56 -29.38
C ASP A 318 7.78 0.03 -29.20
N ALA A 319 7.18 -0.69 -30.14
CA ALA A 319 7.28 -2.15 -30.18
C ALA A 319 8.74 -2.60 -30.14
N LEU A 320 8.99 -3.75 -29.51
CA LEU A 320 10.33 -4.29 -29.37
C LEU A 320 10.99 -4.46 -30.76
N ALA A 321 12.14 -3.85 -30.96
CA ALA A 321 12.91 -3.99 -32.19
C ALA A 321 13.56 -5.39 -32.28
N ASP A 322 13.97 -5.81 -33.48
CA ASP A 322 14.62 -7.11 -33.70
C ASP A 322 15.97 -7.19 -32.98
N THR A 323 16.72 -6.09 -32.98
CA THR A 323 17.98 -5.94 -32.25
C THR A 323 17.96 -4.64 -31.47
N LEU A 324 18.44 -4.67 -30.24
CA LEU A 324 18.64 -3.48 -29.42
C LEU A 324 20.13 -3.23 -29.26
N THR A 325 20.57 -2.01 -29.57
CA THR A 325 21.92 -1.52 -29.32
C THR A 325 21.88 -0.24 -28.51
N GLY A 326 22.88 -0.03 -27.68
CA GLY A 326 23.01 1.20 -26.89
C GLY A 326 24.09 1.09 -25.84
N LYS A 327 24.38 2.21 -25.20
CA LYS A 327 25.41 2.26 -24.16
C LYS A 327 24.91 1.79 -22.81
N ALA A 328 25.81 1.23 -21.98
CA ALA A 328 25.65 1.13 -20.55
C ALA A 328 25.75 2.52 -19.93
N LEU A 329 24.63 3.17 -19.65
CA LEU A 329 24.60 4.57 -19.23
C LEU A 329 24.96 4.78 -17.76
N LEU A 330 24.76 3.75 -16.94
CA LEU A 330 25.09 3.78 -15.52
C LEU A 330 25.33 2.36 -15.01
N LYS A 331 26.35 2.18 -14.16
CA LYS A 331 26.62 0.97 -13.40
C LYS A 331 26.40 1.27 -11.93
N MET A 332 25.54 0.51 -11.27
CA MET A 332 25.04 0.76 -9.91
C MET A 332 25.28 -0.47 -9.03
N GLU A 333 25.54 -0.22 -7.78
CA GLU A 333 25.73 -1.26 -6.76
C GLU A 333 24.41 -1.92 -6.32
N ASP A 334 24.47 -2.70 -5.24
CA ASP A 334 23.32 -3.40 -4.68
C ASP A 334 22.30 -2.46 -4.04
N ASN A 335 21.04 -2.93 -3.90
CA ASN A 335 19.96 -2.29 -3.18
C ASN A 335 19.58 -0.88 -3.69
N ILE A 336 19.64 -0.68 -4.98
CA ILE A 336 19.08 0.55 -5.59
C ILE A 336 17.58 0.58 -5.36
N THR A 337 17.13 1.56 -4.59
CA THR A 337 15.72 1.71 -4.24
C THR A 337 14.94 2.46 -5.31
N THR A 338 13.61 2.34 -5.28
CA THR A 338 12.74 3.15 -6.14
C THR A 338 12.87 4.66 -5.87
N ASP A 339 13.33 5.06 -4.67
CA ASP A 339 13.66 6.46 -4.36
C ASP A 339 14.99 6.90 -4.96
N HIS A 340 15.97 6.00 -5.13
CA HIS A 340 17.17 6.29 -5.89
C HIS A 340 16.83 6.47 -7.39
N ILE A 341 15.94 5.62 -7.93
CA ILE A 341 15.57 5.69 -9.35
C ILE A 341 14.73 6.95 -9.62
N MET A 342 13.73 7.22 -8.77
CA MET A 342 12.87 8.38 -8.88
C MET A 342 12.55 8.92 -7.49
N PRO A 343 13.24 9.98 -7.04
CA PRO A 343 12.96 10.63 -5.76
C PRO A 343 11.50 11.07 -5.65
N SER A 344 10.93 10.96 -4.45
CA SER A 344 9.53 11.32 -4.21
C SER A 344 9.38 12.24 -2.99
N ASP A 345 10.27 13.22 -2.90
CA ASP A 345 10.14 14.28 -1.91
C ASP A 345 8.95 15.22 -2.20
N SER A 346 8.61 16.06 -1.22
CA SER A 346 7.47 16.97 -1.31
C SER A 346 7.54 17.96 -2.48
N LYS A 347 8.74 18.29 -2.95
CA LYS A 347 8.95 19.22 -4.08
C LYS A 347 8.56 18.59 -5.43
N LEU A 348 8.69 17.27 -5.54
CA LEU A 348 8.41 16.53 -6.76
C LEU A 348 6.97 16.01 -6.83
N LEU A 349 6.26 15.93 -5.71
CA LEU A 349 4.87 15.48 -5.65
C LEU A 349 3.91 16.19 -6.63
N PRO A 350 3.99 17.52 -6.83
CA PRO A 350 3.12 18.21 -7.78
C PRO A 350 3.31 17.79 -9.24
N PHE A 351 4.44 17.17 -9.59
CA PHE A 351 4.80 16.76 -10.95
C PHE A 351 4.54 15.29 -11.25
N ARG A 352 3.82 14.54 -10.39
CA ARG A 352 3.60 13.10 -10.60
C ARG A 352 2.99 12.72 -11.93
N SER A 353 2.16 13.59 -12.52
CA SER A 353 1.60 13.40 -13.86
C SER A 353 2.40 14.08 -14.96
N ASN A 354 3.63 14.52 -14.68
CA ASN A 354 4.54 15.17 -15.61
C ASN A 354 5.86 14.39 -15.70
N ILE A 355 5.82 13.26 -16.40
CA ILE A 355 7.00 12.39 -16.54
C ILE A 355 8.19 13.12 -17.22
N PRO A 356 7.98 13.96 -18.24
CA PRO A 356 9.05 14.80 -18.78
C PRO A 356 9.80 15.60 -17.71
N LYS A 357 9.06 16.25 -16.80
CA LYS A 357 9.67 17.01 -15.69
C LYS A 357 10.35 16.10 -14.66
N LEU A 358 9.72 15.01 -14.30
CA LEU A 358 10.30 14.03 -13.38
C LEU A 358 11.57 13.37 -13.93
N SER A 359 11.70 13.27 -15.27
CA SER A 359 12.88 12.67 -15.90
C SER A 359 14.18 13.43 -15.62
N GLU A 360 14.09 14.72 -15.26
CA GLU A 360 15.24 15.52 -14.85
C GLU A 360 15.85 15.07 -13.52
N TYR A 361 15.13 14.26 -12.74
CA TYR A 361 15.51 13.76 -11.43
C TYR A 361 15.80 12.25 -11.39
N CYS A 362 15.73 11.58 -12.56
CA CYS A 362 15.99 10.15 -12.67
C CYS A 362 17.40 9.79 -12.22
N LEU A 363 17.53 8.89 -11.25
CA LEU A 363 18.80 8.40 -10.71
C LEU A 363 19.76 9.50 -10.18
N THR A 364 19.28 10.73 -9.98
CA THR A 364 20.10 11.82 -9.44
C THR A 364 20.68 11.56 -8.06
N PRO A 365 20.08 10.77 -7.16
CA PRO A 365 20.73 10.38 -5.91
C PRO A 365 21.95 9.47 -6.10
N VAL A 366 22.09 8.83 -7.26
CA VAL A 366 23.24 7.97 -7.62
C VAL A 366 24.24 8.74 -8.47
N ASP A 367 23.75 9.46 -9.47
CA ASP A 367 24.55 10.29 -10.38
C ASP A 367 23.73 11.49 -10.87
N GLU A 368 24.04 12.69 -10.39
CA GLU A 368 23.35 13.92 -10.75
C GLU A 368 23.38 14.24 -12.26
N THR A 369 24.39 13.72 -12.99
CA THR A 369 24.57 13.97 -14.43
C THR A 369 23.77 12.99 -15.29
N PHE A 370 23.25 11.89 -14.71
CA PHE A 370 22.60 10.81 -15.46
C PHE A 370 21.47 11.28 -16.38
N PRO A 371 20.51 12.13 -15.97
CA PRO A 371 19.41 12.53 -16.85
C PRO A 371 19.90 13.23 -18.13
N ALA A 372 20.89 14.10 -17.99
CA ALA A 372 21.45 14.81 -19.13
C ALA A 372 22.21 13.87 -20.09
N ARG A 373 23.02 12.96 -19.53
CA ARG A 373 23.76 11.94 -20.30
C ARG A 373 22.82 10.98 -21.02
N ALA A 374 21.77 10.49 -20.36
CA ALA A 374 20.78 9.61 -20.95
C ALA A 374 20.03 10.27 -22.13
N LYS A 375 19.66 11.54 -21.99
CA LYS A 375 19.06 12.33 -23.07
C LYS A 375 20.03 12.52 -24.25
N ALA A 376 21.28 12.87 -23.98
CA ALA A 376 22.29 13.08 -25.02
C ALA A 376 22.62 11.79 -25.77
N ALA A 377 22.66 10.65 -25.09
CA ALA A 377 22.89 9.33 -25.68
C ALA A 377 21.67 8.79 -26.46
N GLY A 378 20.49 9.38 -26.30
CA GLY A 378 19.26 8.87 -26.91
C GLY A 378 18.71 7.59 -26.29
N GLY A 379 19.11 7.27 -25.06
CA GLY A 379 18.75 6.08 -24.32
C GLY A 379 19.86 5.01 -24.28
N GLY A 380 19.55 3.85 -23.70
CA GLY A 380 20.52 2.75 -23.55
C GLY A 380 20.11 1.74 -22.50
N PHE A 381 21.11 1.20 -21.78
CA PHE A 381 20.96 0.19 -20.77
C PHE A 381 21.46 0.66 -19.40
N LEU A 382 20.92 0.06 -18.35
CA LEU A 382 21.39 0.22 -16.97
C LEU A 382 22.01 -1.10 -16.50
N ILE A 383 23.11 -1.03 -15.78
CA ILE A 383 23.74 -2.16 -15.11
C ILE A 383 23.56 -1.98 -13.61
N ALA A 384 23.11 -3.01 -12.89
CA ALA A 384 22.86 -2.93 -11.46
C ALA A 384 23.29 -4.20 -10.70
N GLY A 385 23.53 -4.05 -9.41
CA GLY A 385 23.80 -5.16 -8.50
C GLY A 385 22.52 -5.89 -8.09
N HIS A 386 22.53 -6.41 -6.84
CA HIS A 386 21.39 -7.13 -6.28
C HIS A 386 20.22 -6.23 -5.91
N ASN A 387 19.00 -6.80 -5.97
CA ASN A 387 17.78 -6.22 -5.45
C ASN A 387 17.45 -4.83 -6.03
N TYR A 388 17.64 -4.68 -7.35
CA TYR A 388 17.31 -3.43 -8.04
C TYR A 388 15.81 -3.12 -7.99
N GLY A 389 15.46 -1.90 -7.61
CA GLY A 389 14.08 -1.44 -7.49
C GLY A 389 13.42 -1.75 -6.13
N GLN A 390 14.22 -2.00 -5.10
CA GLN A 390 13.76 -2.22 -3.74
C GLN A 390 12.91 -1.04 -3.21
N GLY A 391 12.01 -1.33 -2.27
CA GLY A 391 11.22 -0.32 -1.55
C GLY A 391 9.81 -0.16 -2.07
N SER A 392 9.30 1.06 -2.08
CA SER A 392 7.90 1.35 -2.42
C SER A 392 7.55 0.95 -3.85
N SER A 393 6.35 0.39 -4.02
CA SER A 393 5.81 0.03 -5.33
C SER A 393 5.46 1.29 -6.14
N ARG A 394 6.40 1.78 -6.96
CA ARG A 394 6.26 3.02 -7.74
C ARG A 394 6.45 2.76 -9.23
N GLU A 395 5.39 2.93 -9.98
CA GLU A 395 5.44 2.84 -11.44
C GLU A 395 6.35 3.91 -12.06
N HIS A 396 6.44 5.10 -11.44
CA HIS A 396 7.33 6.18 -11.86
C HIS A 396 8.79 5.75 -11.99
N ALA A 397 9.24 4.81 -11.16
CA ALA A 397 10.58 4.24 -11.26
C ALA A 397 10.82 3.40 -12.52
N ALA A 398 9.76 3.08 -13.29
CA ALA A 398 9.86 2.48 -14.63
C ALA A 398 9.51 3.51 -15.72
N LEU A 399 8.50 4.37 -15.50
CA LEU A 399 8.06 5.39 -16.47
C LEU A 399 9.13 6.44 -16.77
N VAL A 400 9.86 6.85 -15.75
CA VAL A 400 10.89 7.88 -15.91
C VAL A 400 12.10 7.37 -16.70
N PRO A 401 12.67 6.18 -16.40
CA PRO A 401 13.64 5.53 -17.28
C PRO A 401 13.11 5.28 -18.70
N LEU A 402 11.85 4.85 -18.84
CA LEU A 402 11.22 4.69 -20.16
C LEU A 402 11.26 5.99 -20.97
N TYR A 403 10.88 7.12 -20.35
CA TYR A 403 10.91 8.43 -21.00
C TYR A 403 12.33 8.81 -21.46
N LEU A 404 13.35 8.43 -20.69
CA LEU A 404 14.77 8.58 -21.08
C LEU A 404 15.25 7.51 -22.05
N LYS A 405 14.33 6.71 -22.61
CA LYS A 405 14.60 5.64 -23.58
C LYS A 405 15.53 4.55 -23.07
N ILE A 406 15.48 4.26 -21.78
CA ILE A 406 16.11 3.05 -21.25
C ILE A 406 15.34 1.84 -21.77
N ARG A 407 16.06 0.91 -22.43
CA ARG A 407 15.47 -0.26 -23.11
C ARG A 407 15.60 -1.55 -22.29
N GLY A 408 16.57 -1.61 -21.39
CA GLY A 408 16.79 -2.74 -20.53
C GLY A 408 17.60 -2.39 -19.32
N VAL A 409 17.38 -3.17 -18.26
CA VAL A 409 18.19 -3.17 -17.05
C VAL A 409 18.78 -4.56 -16.92
N ILE A 410 20.10 -4.65 -16.75
CA ILE A 410 20.82 -5.90 -16.54
C ILE A 410 21.31 -5.87 -15.10
N ALA A 411 20.79 -6.75 -14.26
CA ALA A 411 21.05 -6.73 -12.82
C ALA A 411 21.39 -8.13 -12.28
N LYS A 412 22.05 -8.20 -11.13
CA LYS A 412 22.22 -9.48 -10.40
C LYS A 412 20.87 -10.02 -9.90
N SER A 413 19.98 -9.15 -9.43
CA SER A 413 18.60 -9.51 -9.10
C SER A 413 17.69 -8.29 -9.04
N PHE A 414 16.38 -8.51 -9.08
CA PHE A 414 15.34 -7.47 -9.05
C PHE A 414 14.40 -7.62 -7.85
N ALA A 415 13.93 -6.51 -7.31
CA ALA A 415 12.74 -6.50 -6.47
C ALA A 415 11.51 -6.90 -7.31
N ARG A 416 10.70 -7.84 -6.80
CA ARG A 416 9.60 -8.47 -7.54
C ARG A 416 8.67 -7.48 -8.24
N ILE A 417 8.12 -6.53 -7.50
CA ILE A 417 7.14 -5.57 -8.03
C ILE A 417 7.78 -4.65 -9.08
N HIS A 418 9.03 -4.27 -8.89
CA HIS A 418 9.72 -3.41 -9.83
C HIS A 418 10.02 -4.12 -11.15
N LYS A 419 10.36 -5.42 -11.10
CA LYS A 419 10.50 -6.27 -12.30
C LYS A 419 9.23 -6.25 -13.13
N ASP A 420 8.06 -6.43 -12.49
CA ASP A 420 6.76 -6.36 -13.16
C ASP A 420 6.48 -4.96 -13.73
N ASN A 421 6.84 -3.89 -13.01
CA ASN A 421 6.69 -2.52 -13.53
C ASN A 421 7.57 -2.26 -14.76
N LEU A 422 8.79 -2.78 -14.81
CA LEU A 422 9.63 -2.68 -16.01
C LEU A 422 8.97 -3.38 -17.19
N ILE A 423 8.48 -4.61 -17.01
CA ILE A 423 7.78 -5.38 -18.05
C ILE A 423 6.54 -4.67 -18.53
N ASN A 424 5.72 -4.14 -17.62
CA ASN A 424 4.50 -3.39 -17.95
C ASN A 424 4.79 -2.16 -18.82
N ASN A 425 5.99 -1.62 -18.73
CA ASN A 425 6.44 -0.45 -19.47
C ASN A 425 7.37 -0.79 -20.65
N GLY A 426 7.49 -2.06 -21.02
CA GLY A 426 8.28 -2.50 -22.17
C GLY A 426 9.79 -2.42 -21.99
N ILE A 427 10.29 -2.36 -20.75
CA ILE A 427 11.71 -2.38 -20.41
C ILE A 427 12.11 -3.82 -20.05
N LEU A 428 13.18 -4.33 -20.65
CA LEU A 428 13.68 -5.69 -20.45
C LEU A 428 14.40 -5.83 -19.08
N PRO A 429 13.91 -6.65 -18.14
CA PRO A 429 14.61 -6.92 -16.88
C PRO A 429 15.45 -8.19 -17.02
N LEU A 430 16.69 -8.04 -17.39
CA LEU A 430 17.65 -9.13 -17.65
C LEU A 430 18.46 -9.43 -16.37
N THR A 431 18.49 -10.69 -15.94
CA THR A 431 19.24 -11.11 -14.75
C THR A 431 20.53 -11.82 -15.19
N PHE A 432 21.68 -11.42 -14.67
CA PHE A 432 22.95 -12.13 -14.91
C PHE A 432 22.83 -13.61 -14.49
N LYS A 433 23.21 -14.55 -15.36
CA LYS A 433 23.32 -15.96 -14.99
C LYS A 433 24.57 -16.25 -14.19
N ASP A 434 25.69 -15.61 -14.56
CA ASP A 434 26.90 -15.55 -13.76
C ASP A 434 27.06 -14.13 -13.21
N GLU A 435 26.99 -13.98 -11.91
CA GLU A 435 27.09 -12.67 -11.26
C GLU A 435 28.46 -12.02 -11.44
N ALA A 436 29.51 -12.81 -11.72
CA ALA A 436 30.85 -12.29 -12.02
C ALA A 436 30.89 -11.48 -13.32
N ASP A 437 29.96 -11.72 -14.25
CA ASP A 437 29.87 -10.95 -15.48
C ASP A 437 29.53 -9.47 -15.21
N TYR A 438 28.86 -9.14 -14.09
CA TYR A 438 28.60 -7.75 -13.69
C TYR A 438 29.90 -6.93 -13.63
N ASP A 439 30.99 -7.50 -13.10
CA ASP A 439 32.26 -6.79 -12.93
C ASP A 439 32.94 -6.46 -14.26
N ARG A 440 32.59 -7.17 -15.32
CA ARG A 440 33.16 -7.03 -16.68
C ARG A 440 32.60 -5.82 -17.45
N PHE A 441 31.43 -5.28 -17.02
CA PHE A 441 30.82 -4.11 -17.66
C PHE A 441 31.33 -2.81 -17.05
N ASP A 442 31.52 -1.80 -17.88
CA ASP A 442 31.77 -0.42 -17.45
C ASP A 442 30.75 0.54 -18.08
N VAL A 443 30.68 1.75 -17.50
CA VAL A 443 29.88 2.84 -18.08
C VAL A 443 30.45 3.18 -19.46
N ASP A 444 29.55 3.50 -20.40
CA ASP A 444 29.81 3.76 -21.81
C ASP A 444 30.18 2.52 -22.67
N ASP A 445 30.24 1.32 -22.11
CA ASP A 445 30.32 0.10 -22.93
C ASP A 445 29.12 0.02 -23.88
N GLU A 446 29.37 -0.31 -25.13
CA GLU A 446 28.33 -0.52 -26.15
C GLU A 446 27.80 -1.95 -26.04
N ILE A 447 26.48 -2.08 -25.86
CA ILE A 447 25.76 -3.34 -25.63
C ILE A 447 24.87 -3.66 -26.81
N GLU A 448 24.86 -4.92 -27.24
CA GLU A 448 23.95 -5.46 -28.24
C GLU A 448 23.14 -6.64 -27.68
N LEU A 449 21.83 -6.60 -27.92
CA LEU A 449 20.90 -7.72 -27.79
C LEU A 449 20.41 -8.09 -29.19
N ALA A 450 21.11 -9.00 -29.84
CA ALA A 450 20.76 -9.45 -31.19
C ALA A 450 19.55 -10.38 -31.17
N ASP A 451 18.69 -10.32 -32.18
CA ASP A 451 17.49 -11.15 -32.37
C ASP A 451 16.53 -11.14 -31.16
N ILE A 452 16.57 -10.12 -30.31
CA ILE A 452 15.84 -10.08 -29.04
C ILE A 452 14.33 -10.25 -29.22
N ARG A 453 13.75 -9.68 -30.28
CA ARG A 453 12.34 -9.84 -30.58
C ARG A 453 11.97 -11.32 -30.83
N LYS A 454 12.80 -12.02 -31.59
CA LYS A 454 12.62 -13.45 -31.91
C LYS A 454 12.77 -14.31 -30.64
N LEU A 455 13.76 -14.02 -29.81
CA LEU A 455 14.01 -14.71 -28.54
C LEU A 455 12.80 -14.56 -27.59
N VAL A 456 12.29 -13.35 -27.42
CA VAL A 456 11.09 -13.08 -26.60
C VAL A 456 9.86 -13.77 -27.17
N ALA A 457 9.61 -13.68 -28.49
CA ALA A 457 8.49 -14.34 -29.13
C ALA A 457 8.54 -15.87 -29.02
N GLY A 458 9.75 -16.45 -29.06
CA GLY A 458 9.97 -17.88 -28.88
C GLY A 458 9.93 -18.37 -27.42
N GLY A 459 9.76 -17.50 -26.45
CA GLY A 459 9.72 -17.85 -25.02
C GLY A 459 11.07 -18.33 -24.50
N VAL A 460 12.17 -17.93 -25.13
CA VAL A 460 13.52 -18.31 -24.71
C VAL A 460 13.87 -17.58 -23.42
N THR A 461 14.32 -18.33 -22.41
CA THR A 461 14.66 -17.78 -21.09
C THR A 461 16.09 -17.29 -20.98
N THR A 462 16.97 -17.69 -21.90
CA THR A 462 18.38 -17.27 -21.94
C THR A 462 18.58 -16.24 -23.05
N VAL A 463 19.01 -15.04 -22.68
CA VAL A 463 19.28 -13.95 -23.61
C VAL A 463 20.78 -13.64 -23.59
N PRO A 464 21.50 -13.81 -24.72
CA PRO A 464 22.90 -13.38 -24.82
C PRO A 464 23.00 -11.86 -24.87
N VAL A 465 23.90 -11.30 -24.09
CA VAL A 465 24.26 -9.87 -24.08
C VAL A 465 25.68 -9.75 -24.57
N LYS A 466 25.87 -9.02 -25.68
CA LYS A 466 27.22 -8.74 -26.21
C LYS A 466 27.69 -7.37 -25.76
N ASN A 467 28.89 -7.30 -25.23
CA ASN A 467 29.63 -6.07 -25.03
C ASN A 467 30.53 -5.84 -26.24
N LEU A 468 30.13 -4.93 -27.10
CA LEU A 468 30.85 -4.65 -28.37
C LEU A 468 32.17 -3.90 -28.12
N THR A 469 32.22 -3.07 -27.07
CA THR A 469 33.42 -2.31 -26.72
C THR A 469 34.56 -3.20 -26.28
N LYS A 470 34.27 -4.24 -25.49
CA LYS A 470 35.26 -5.12 -24.90
C LYS A 470 35.37 -6.51 -25.62
N GLY A 471 34.49 -6.76 -26.59
CA GLY A 471 34.54 -7.95 -27.43
C GLY A 471 34.18 -9.25 -26.69
N PHE A 472 33.27 -9.22 -25.72
CA PHE A 472 32.81 -10.44 -25.05
C PHE A 472 31.27 -10.54 -25.06
N ALA A 473 30.78 -11.73 -24.77
CA ALA A 473 29.34 -11.96 -24.52
C ALA A 473 29.16 -12.65 -23.15
N CYS A 474 28.02 -12.39 -22.54
CA CYS A 474 27.56 -13.11 -21.35
C CYS A 474 26.11 -13.56 -21.53
N GLU A 475 25.68 -14.49 -20.68
CA GLU A 475 24.30 -14.96 -20.69
C GLU A 475 23.48 -14.28 -19.58
N THR A 476 22.29 -13.84 -19.92
CA THR A 476 21.31 -13.37 -18.95
C THR A 476 20.04 -14.20 -18.99
N GLU A 477 19.30 -14.17 -17.91
CA GLU A 477 18.02 -14.82 -17.78
C GLU A 477 16.87 -13.80 -17.95
N LEU A 478 15.84 -14.17 -18.74
CA LEU A 478 14.62 -13.41 -18.94
C LEU A 478 13.42 -14.36 -18.85
N VAL A 479 12.87 -14.53 -17.66
CA VAL A 479 11.68 -15.36 -17.42
C VAL A 479 10.44 -14.50 -17.57
N LEU A 480 9.63 -14.78 -18.61
CA LEU A 480 8.38 -14.10 -18.92
C LEU A 480 7.26 -15.11 -19.10
N SER A 481 6.09 -14.83 -18.52
CA SER A 481 4.87 -15.55 -18.88
C SER A 481 4.44 -15.19 -20.33
N PRO A 482 3.61 -16.02 -21.00
CA PRO A 482 3.11 -15.70 -22.36
C PRO A 482 2.47 -14.32 -22.46
N ARG A 483 1.77 -13.88 -21.41
CA ARG A 483 1.19 -12.55 -21.32
C ARG A 483 2.25 -11.46 -21.29
N GLN A 484 3.28 -11.64 -20.46
CA GLN A 484 4.40 -10.68 -20.34
C GLN A 484 5.24 -10.62 -21.61
N GLN A 485 5.42 -11.74 -22.32
CA GLN A 485 6.03 -11.75 -23.67
C GLN A 485 5.28 -10.81 -24.60
N GLY A 486 3.94 -10.94 -24.68
CA GLY A 486 3.10 -10.04 -25.47
C GLY A 486 3.23 -8.57 -25.07
N MET A 487 3.37 -8.26 -23.78
CA MET A 487 3.60 -6.89 -23.31
C MET A 487 4.94 -6.34 -23.80
N ILE A 488 6.02 -7.07 -23.60
CA ILE A 488 7.36 -6.65 -24.06
C ILE A 488 7.39 -6.48 -25.58
N LEU A 489 6.81 -7.41 -26.33
CA LEU A 489 6.75 -7.33 -27.81
C LEU A 489 6.00 -6.12 -28.31
N ALA A 490 4.93 -5.72 -27.62
CA ALA A 490 4.12 -4.56 -27.96
C ALA A 490 4.73 -3.22 -27.50
N GLY A 491 5.77 -3.24 -26.67
CA GLY A 491 6.32 -2.05 -26.01
C GLY A 491 5.54 -1.60 -24.77
N GLY A 492 4.94 -2.57 -24.05
CA GLY A 492 4.26 -2.37 -22.78
C GLY A 492 2.79 -2.76 -22.78
N LEU A 493 2.23 -2.80 -21.57
CA LEU A 493 0.85 -3.24 -21.33
C LEU A 493 -0.19 -2.39 -22.07
N ILE A 494 -0.03 -1.06 -22.08
CA ILE A 494 -1.00 -0.15 -22.72
C ILE A 494 -1.03 -0.40 -24.23
N ASN A 495 0.12 -0.55 -24.86
CA ASN A 495 0.20 -0.84 -26.29
C ASN A 495 -0.42 -2.20 -26.62
N LYS A 496 -0.16 -3.22 -25.78
CA LYS A 496 -0.77 -4.54 -25.93
C LYS A 496 -2.29 -4.46 -25.89
N ILE A 497 -2.86 -3.78 -24.88
CA ILE A 497 -4.31 -3.59 -24.78
C ILE A 497 -4.88 -2.87 -26.00
N LYS A 498 -4.22 -1.82 -26.48
CA LYS A 498 -4.67 -1.10 -27.69
C LYS A 498 -4.66 -1.97 -28.95
N SER A 499 -3.75 -2.94 -29.03
CA SER A 499 -3.68 -3.86 -30.18
C SER A 499 -4.71 -4.99 -30.11
N GLU A 500 -5.34 -5.19 -28.95
CA GLU A 500 -6.38 -6.22 -28.73
C GLU A 500 -7.81 -5.66 -28.83
N GLN A 501 -7.96 -4.33 -28.91
CA GLN A 501 -9.21 -3.61 -29.18
C GLN A 501 -9.40 -3.34 -30.67
#